data_c93e3186a3c056b27cb13b6ebf96ac72
#
_entry.id   c93e3186a3c056b27cb13b6ebf96ac72
#
_cell.length_a   1.000
_cell.length_b   1.000
_cell.length_c   1.000
_cell.angle_alpha   90.00
_cell.angle_beta   90.00
_cell.angle_gamma   90.00
#
_symmetry.space_group_name_H-M   'P 1'
#
loop_
_entity.id
_entity.type
_entity.pdbx_description
1 polymer ?
#
loop_
_entity_poly.entity_id
_entity_poly.type
_entity_poly.pdbx_seq_one_letter_code
_entity_poly.pdbx_strand_id
1 'polypeptide(L)'
;QHGSLNKVCEIPSVVASCPTAAIRPTTVDGKPSVELVEEYCMFCANCFSVCPALPIADPLNDGISIWVGGKVSNARTEPMFSKLAIPYLPNNPPRWPEVVEAVRNIVEVWAKGAKKYERMGEFIERIGWPKFFELTGIDFEKEHIDDYKHAGLTYKRSAQIRQ
;
A
#
# COMPACT_ATOMS: atom_id res chain seq x y z
N GLN A 1 -14.39 -18.97 -0.87
CA GLN A 1 -15.29 -18.03 -0.16
C GLN A 1 -16.28 -17.29 -1.10
N HIS A 2 -16.20 -17.45 -2.42
CA HIS A 2 -17.10 -16.81 -3.39
C HIS A 2 -18.60 -17.07 -3.11
N GLY A 3 -18.95 -18.21 -2.57
CA GLY A 3 -20.33 -18.57 -2.27
C GLY A 3 -20.98 -17.81 -1.12
N SER A 4 -20.22 -17.10 -0.30
CA SER A 4 -20.72 -16.31 0.84
C SER A 4 -20.89 -14.83 0.52
N LEU A 5 -20.18 -14.29 -0.48
CA LEU A 5 -20.25 -12.88 -0.84
C LEU A 5 -21.68 -12.42 -1.11
N ASN A 6 -22.42 -13.14 -1.93
CA ASN A 6 -23.81 -12.80 -2.26
C ASN A 6 -24.81 -12.84 -1.11
N LYS A 7 -24.45 -13.50 -0.01
CA LYS A 7 -25.32 -13.60 1.17
C LYS A 7 -25.06 -12.50 2.19
N VAL A 8 -23.87 -11.91 2.14
CA VAL A 8 -23.38 -10.98 3.16
C VAL A 8 -23.23 -9.56 2.61
N CYS A 9 -22.95 -9.44 1.31
CA CYS A 9 -22.60 -8.15 0.71
C CYS A 9 -23.37 -7.91 -0.60
N GLU A 10 -23.63 -6.64 -0.87
CA GLU A 10 -24.13 -6.18 -2.16
C GLU A 10 -22.97 -5.99 -3.13
N ILE A 11 -22.88 -6.82 -4.16
CA ILE A 11 -21.78 -6.81 -5.13
C ILE A 11 -21.55 -5.43 -5.77
N PRO A 12 -22.61 -4.69 -6.22
CA PRO A 12 -22.40 -3.36 -6.77
C PRO A 12 -21.72 -2.38 -5.80
N SER A 13 -22.10 -2.45 -4.51
CA SER A 13 -21.50 -1.59 -3.48
C SER A 13 -20.04 -1.94 -3.24
N VAL A 14 -19.68 -3.21 -3.25
CA VAL A 14 -18.29 -3.68 -3.12
C VAL A 14 -17.44 -3.18 -4.29
N VAL A 15 -17.94 -3.32 -5.51
CA VAL A 15 -17.24 -2.83 -6.72
C VAL A 15 -17.06 -1.31 -6.67
N ALA A 16 -18.12 -0.58 -6.30
CA ALA A 16 -18.08 0.88 -6.22
C ALA A 16 -17.13 1.41 -5.11
N SER A 17 -16.86 0.60 -4.10
CA SER A 17 -15.94 0.99 -3.00
C SER A 17 -14.47 1.08 -3.41
N CYS A 18 -14.10 0.47 -4.53
CA CYS A 18 -12.71 0.42 -4.98
C CYS A 18 -12.32 1.69 -5.76
N PRO A 19 -11.42 2.55 -5.23
CA PRO A 19 -11.06 3.80 -5.89
C PRO A 19 -10.24 3.59 -7.17
N THR A 20 -9.56 2.46 -7.31
CA THR A 20 -8.69 2.13 -8.45
C THR A 20 -9.34 1.17 -9.44
N ALA A 21 -10.61 0.79 -9.21
CA ALA A 21 -11.30 -0.23 -10.01
C ALA A 21 -10.56 -1.60 -10.05
N ALA A 22 -9.81 -1.92 -9.00
CA ALA A 22 -9.19 -3.22 -8.82
C ALA A 22 -10.23 -4.33 -8.59
N ILE A 23 -11.39 -3.99 -8.03
CA ILE A 23 -12.49 -4.95 -7.84
C ILE A 23 -13.46 -4.83 -9.01
N ARG A 24 -13.69 -5.96 -9.68
CA ARG A 24 -14.59 -6.05 -10.83
C ARG A 24 -15.71 -7.04 -10.58
N PRO A 25 -16.91 -6.80 -11.12
CA PRO A 25 -17.99 -7.78 -11.03
C PRO A 25 -17.66 -9.01 -11.88
N THR A 26 -17.95 -10.16 -11.34
CA THR A 26 -17.82 -11.46 -12.03
C THR A 26 -18.96 -12.39 -11.65
N THR A 27 -18.99 -13.57 -12.23
CA THR A 27 -19.97 -14.62 -11.91
C THR A 27 -19.21 -15.91 -11.63
N VAL A 28 -19.47 -16.51 -10.47
CA VAL A 28 -18.89 -17.79 -10.07
C VAL A 28 -20.05 -18.75 -9.75
N ASP A 29 -20.08 -19.90 -10.40
CA ASP A 29 -21.15 -20.91 -10.27
C ASP A 29 -22.56 -20.34 -10.50
N GLY A 30 -22.70 -19.44 -11.49
CA GLY A 30 -23.97 -18.78 -11.81
C GLY A 30 -24.42 -17.72 -10.80
N LYS A 31 -23.61 -17.36 -9.81
CA LYS A 31 -23.90 -16.34 -8.81
C LYS A 31 -23.02 -15.12 -8.98
N PRO A 32 -23.57 -13.90 -8.80
CA PRO A 32 -22.76 -12.69 -8.81
C PRO A 32 -21.65 -12.76 -7.77
N SER A 33 -20.45 -12.34 -8.14
CA SER A 33 -19.26 -12.31 -7.29
C SER A 33 -18.36 -11.16 -7.71
N VAL A 34 -17.19 -11.07 -7.12
CA VAL A 34 -16.14 -10.12 -7.52
C VAL A 34 -14.84 -10.85 -7.82
N GLU A 35 -14.07 -10.28 -8.74
CA GLU A 35 -12.68 -10.63 -8.98
C GLU A 35 -11.77 -9.47 -8.57
N LEU A 36 -10.55 -9.76 -8.19
CA LEU A 36 -9.53 -8.78 -7.86
C LEU A 36 -8.46 -8.76 -8.96
N VAL A 37 -8.24 -7.59 -9.53
CA VAL A 37 -7.09 -7.30 -10.40
C VAL A 37 -6.00 -6.71 -9.52
N GLU A 38 -5.06 -7.55 -9.10
CA GLU A 38 -4.06 -7.19 -8.09
C GLU A 38 -3.19 -6.01 -8.49
N GLU A 39 -2.86 -5.87 -9.79
CA GLU A 39 -2.06 -4.77 -10.30
C GLU A 39 -2.68 -3.38 -10.05
N TYR A 40 -3.98 -3.34 -9.84
CA TYR A 40 -4.70 -2.09 -9.56
C TYR A 40 -5.00 -1.88 -8.09
N CYS A 41 -4.70 -2.87 -7.25
CA CYS A 41 -4.96 -2.78 -5.82
C CYS A 41 -3.93 -1.89 -5.12
N MET A 42 -4.40 -0.81 -4.50
CA MET A 42 -3.57 0.09 -3.70
C MET A 42 -3.61 -0.23 -2.19
N PHE A 43 -4.12 -1.38 -1.80
CA PHE A 43 -4.20 -1.86 -0.41
C PHE A 43 -4.86 -0.91 0.58
N CYS A 44 -5.84 -0.11 0.14
CA CYS A 44 -6.52 0.90 0.97
C CYS A 44 -7.59 0.35 1.92
N ALA A 45 -7.96 -0.92 1.81
CA ALA A 45 -8.97 -1.62 2.61
C ALA A 45 -10.41 -1.05 2.56
N ASN A 46 -10.72 -0.12 1.65
CA ASN A 46 -12.07 0.44 1.52
C ASN A 46 -13.13 -0.64 1.26
N CYS A 47 -12.79 -1.67 0.49
CA CYS A 47 -13.68 -2.79 0.20
C CYS A 47 -14.03 -3.61 1.44
N PHE A 48 -13.14 -3.75 2.41
CA PHE A 48 -13.39 -4.45 3.65
C PHE A 48 -14.44 -3.74 4.53
N SER A 49 -14.44 -2.42 4.54
CA SER A 49 -15.45 -1.65 5.28
C SER A 49 -16.87 -1.82 4.72
N VAL A 50 -16.98 -2.16 3.43
CA VAL A 50 -18.28 -2.41 2.76
C VAL A 50 -18.67 -3.88 2.82
N CYS A 51 -17.70 -4.79 2.77
CA CYS A 51 -17.94 -6.22 2.76
C CYS A 51 -16.97 -6.98 3.67
N PRO A 52 -17.38 -7.34 4.88
CA PRO A 52 -16.54 -8.11 5.81
C PRO A 52 -16.28 -9.57 5.36
N ALA A 53 -16.94 -10.04 4.31
CA ALA A 53 -16.69 -11.36 3.76
C ALA A 53 -15.49 -11.40 2.80
N LEU A 54 -14.91 -10.25 2.44
CA LEU A 54 -13.64 -10.21 1.71
C LEU A 54 -12.51 -10.67 2.65
N PRO A 55 -11.57 -11.50 2.18
CA PRO A 55 -10.50 -12.06 2.99
C PRO A 55 -9.37 -11.04 3.23
N ILE A 56 -9.73 -9.86 3.72
CA ILE A 56 -8.82 -8.81 4.20
C ILE A 56 -8.90 -8.83 5.72
N ALA A 57 -7.78 -8.65 6.41
CA ALA A 57 -7.65 -8.85 7.84
C ALA A 57 -7.85 -10.32 8.27
N ASP A 58 -7.24 -11.23 7.53
CA ASP A 58 -7.14 -12.64 7.91
C ASP A 58 -5.90 -12.84 8.79
N PRO A 59 -6.07 -13.12 10.09
CA PRO A 59 -4.93 -13.20 11.02
C PRO A 59 -3.93 -14.31 10.70
N LEU A 60 -4.27 -15.24 9.82
CA LEU A 60 -3.36 -16.30 9.39
C LEU A 60 -2.51 -15.90 8.17
N ASN A 61 -2.97 -14.96 7.37
CA ASN A 61 -2.33 -14.54 6.12
C ASN A 61 -2.07 -13.04 6.06
N ASP A 62 -2.46 -12.28 7.09
CA ASP A 62 -2.18 -10.85 7.16
C ASP A 62 -0.69 -10.55 7.23
N GLY A 63 -0.32 -9.47 6.59
CA GLY A 63 1.03 -8.96 6.59
C GLY A 63 1.10 -7.48 6.93
N ILE A 64 2.32 -7.01 7.09
CA ILE A 64 2.65 -5.63 7.37
C ILE A 64 3.48 -5.11 6.21
N SER A 65 3.06 -4.00 5.59
CA SER A 65 3.87 -3.26 4.62
C SER A 65 4.61 -2.12 5.30
N ILE A 66 5.81 -1.81 4.82
CA ILE A 66 6.61 -0.69 5.34
C ILE A 66 6.69 0.39 4.28
N TRP A 67 6.26 1.59 4.67
CA TRP A 67 6.32 2.80 3.85
C TRP A 67 7.27 3.80 4.48
N VAL A 68 8.13 4.41 3.66
CA VAL A 68 9.20 5.29 4.12
C VAL A 68 9.17 6.66 3.45
N GLY A 69 9.80 7.65 4.05
CA GLY A 69 10.11 8.94 3.45
C GLY A 69 9.02 9.99 3.52
N GLY A 70 7.83 9.68 4.08
CA GLY A 70 6.76 10.66 4.22
C GLY A 70 7.12 11.83 5.14
N LYS A 71 6.76 13.04 4.74
CA LYS A 71 6.87 14.24 5.58
C LYS A 71 5.84 15.29 5.18
N VAL A 72 5.41 16.08 6.13
CA VAL A 72 4.68 17.33 5.87
C VAL A 72 5.62 18.45 5.44
N SER A 73 5.09 19.46 4.76
CA SER A 73 5.87 20.64 4.37
C SER A 73 6.38 21.41 5.60
N ASN A 74 7.50 22.07 5.42
CA ASN A 74 7.99 23.11 6.32
C ASN A 74 8.42 24.33 5.50
N ALA A 75 8.93 25.38 6.16
CA ALA A 75 9.32 26.62 5.49
C ALA A 75 10.45 26.46 4.43
N ARG A 76 11.12 25.31 4.39
CA ARG A 76 12.30 25.07 3.52
C ARG A 76 12.05 24.03 2.44
N THR A 77 11.11 23.12 2.65
CA THR A 77 10.95 21.94 1.78
C THR A 77 9.48 21.59 1.61
N GLU A 78 9.13 21.12 0.42
CA GLU A 78 7.78 20.66 0.07
C GLU A 78 7.39 19.39 0.81
N PRO A 79 6.10 19.08 0.91
CA PRO A 79 5.63 17.80 1.46
C PRO A 79 6.07 16.65 0.55
N MET A 80 6.33 15.50 1.15
CA MET A 80 6.68 14.28 0.43
C MET A 80 5.75 13.15 0.89
N PHE A 81 5.20 12.41 -0.05
CA PHE A 81 4.47 11.18 0.27
C PHE A 81 5.45 10.06 0.60
N SER A 82 5.04 9.21 1.54
CA SER A 82 5.75 7.96 1.76
C SER A 82 5.63 7.06 0.54
N LYS A 83 6.68 6.28 0.28
CA LYS A 83 6.70 5.27 -0.77
C LYS A 83 6.91 3.89 -0.16
N LEU A 84 6.39 2.88 -0.83
CA LEU A 84 6.52 1.50 -0.41
C LEU A 84 7.99 1.10 -0.42
N ALA A 85 8.49 0.57 0.70
CA ALA A 85 9.83 0.02 0.82
C ALA A 85 9.80 -1.50 0.91
N ILE A 86 8.85 -2.06 1.66
CA ILE A 86 8.67 -3.51 1.77
C ILE A 86 7.17 -3.80 1.61
N PRO A 87 6.78 -4.56 0.57
CA PRO A 87 5.37 -4.80 0.29
C PRO A 87 4.71 -5.72 1.32
N TYR A 88 5.45 -6.72 1.82
CA TYR A 88 4.91 -7.70 2.74
C TYR A 88 5.96 -8.19 3.73
N LEU A 89 5.59 -8.20 5.00
CA LEU A 89 6.26 -8.93 6.07
C LEU A 89 5.19 -9.70 6.86
N PRO A 90 5.49 -10.89 7.39
CA PRO A 90 4.51 -11.67 8.14
C PRO A 90 4.11 -10.96 9.43
N ASN A 91 2.82 -11.08 9.77
CA ASN A 91 2.29 -10.54 11.02
C ASN A 91 2.52 -11.54 12.17
N ASN A 92 3.70 -11.54 12.75
CA ASN A 92 4.14 -12.48 13.80
C ASN A 92 4.12 -11.85 15.21
N PRO A 93 2.94 -11.70 15.87
CA PRO A 93 2.89 -11.21 17.25
C PRO A 93 3.57 -12.21 18.21
N PRO A 94 3.99 -11.79 19.41
CA PRO A 94 3.80 -10.46 19.98
C PRO A 94 4.92 -9.45 19.71
N ARG A 95 6.01 -9.84 19.07
CA ARG A 95 7.21 -8.98 18.96
C ARG A 95 7.55 -8.57 17.53
N TRP A 96 6.86 -9.13 16.52
CA TRP A 96 7.10 -8.84 15.10
C TRP A 96 8.58 -8.76 14.73
N PRO A 97 9.38 -9.83 14.92
CA PRO A 97 10.84 -9.77 14.79
C PRO A 97 11.29 -9.29 13.41
N GLU A 98 10.65 -9.75 12.35
CA GLU A 98 10.97 -9.39 10.96
C GLU A 98 10.70 -7.90 10.70
N VAL A 99 9.60 -7.38 11.23
CA VAL A 99 9.24 -5.95 11.10
C VAL A 99 10.23 -5.09 11.88
N VAL A 100 10.57 -5.50 13.10
CA VAL A 100 11.54 -4.78 13.94
C VAL A 100 12.93 -4.75 13.28
N GLU A 101 13.36 -5.87 12.72
CA GLU A 101 14.65 -5.96 12.03
C GLU A 101 14.68 -5.07 10.78
N ALA A 102 13.64 -5.14 9.95
CA ALA A 102 13.52 -4.31 8.76
C ALA A 102 13.51 -2.81 9.08
N VAL A 103 12.72 -2.39 10.06
CA VAL A 103 12.67 -0.99 10.50
C VAL A 103 14.03 -0.55 11.06
N ARG A 104 14.67 -1.38 11.87
CA ARG A 104 16.01 -1.09 12.41
C ARG A 104 17.02 -0.88 11.29
N ASN A 105 17.07 -1.79 10.32
CA ASN A 105 17.98 -1.70 9.18
C ASN A 105 17.76 -0.39 8.40
N ILE A 106 16.52 -0.06 8.06
CA ILE A 106 16.18 1.18 7.36
C ILE A 106 16.63 2.42 8.15
N VAL A 107 16.37 2.45 9.45
CA VAL A 107 16.74 3.58 10.32
C VAL A 107 18.25 3.68 10.47
N GLU A 108 18.97 2.57 10.58
CA GLU A 108 20.44 2.57 10.66
C GLU A 108 21.11 3.08 9.39
N VAL A 109 20.60 2.66 8.20
CA VAL A 109 21.10 3.16 6.92
C VAL A 109 20.90 4.66 6.81
N TRP A 110 19.72 5.14 7.18
CA TRP A 110 19.45 6.58 7.22
C TRP A 110 20.36 7.31 8.23
N ALA A 111 20.46 6.82 9.46
CA ALA A 111 21.28 7.46 10.51
C ALA A 111 22.76 7.55 10.15
N LYS A 112 23.31 6.55 9.45
CA LYS A 112 24.69 6.53 8.96
C LYS A 112 24.94 7.46 7.78
N GLY A 113 23.95 7.65 6.91
CA GLY A 113 24.10 8.36 5.64
C GLY A 113 23.48 9.77 5.58
N ALA A 114 22.63 10.12 6.54
CA ALA A 114 21.91 11.38 6.55
C ALA A 114 22.82 12.56 6.93
N LYS A 115 22.56 13.72 6.32
CA LYS A 115 23.15 14.99 6.71
C LYS A 115 22.44 15.53 7.95
N LYS A 116 23.07 16.51 8.62
CA LYS A 116 22.47 17.18 9.77
C LYS A 116 21.09 17.75 9.42
N TYR A 117 20.09 17.38 10.21
CA TYR A 117 18.66 17.74 10.02
C TYR A 117 17.99 17.20 8.75
N GLU A 118 18.60 16.29 8.02
CA GLU A 118 18.01 15.66 6.84
C GLU A 118 17.00 14.57 7.27
N ARG A 119 15.78 14.67 6.80
CA ARG A 119 14.77 13.66 7.05
C ARG A 119 14.92 12.50 6.07
N MET A 120 14.35 11.35 6.43
CA MET A 120 14.48 10.11 5.64
C MET A 120 14.05 10.29 4.18
N GLY A 121 12.95 10.99 3.89
CA GLY A 121 12.53 11.24 2.53
C GLY A 121 13.55 12.07 1.74
N GLU A 122 14.11 13.11 2.34
CA GLU A 122 15.14 13.96 1.73
C GLU A 122 16.44 13.19 1.50
N PHE A 123 16.79 12.32 2.44
CA PHE A 123 17.94 11.41 2.30
C PHE A 123 17.76 10.47 1.11
N ILE A 124 16.60 9.81 0.99
CA ILE A 124 16.30 8.87 -0.09
C ILE A 124 16.30 9.59 -1.45
N GLU A 125 15.65 10.74 -1.55
CA GLU A 125 15.66 11.53 -2.80
C GLU A 125 17.07 11.98 -3.19
N ARG A 126 17.92 12.32 -2.24
CA ARG A 126 19.31 12.71 -2.49
C ARG A 126 20.18 11.56 -2.99
N ILE A 127 20.07 10.37 -2.39
CA ILE A 127 20.88 9.20 -2.78
C ILE A 127 20.27 8.42 -3.94
N GLY A 128 18.97 8.56 -4.15
CA GLY A 128 18.14 7.79 -5.10
C GLY A 128 17.64 6.46 -4.55
N TRP A 129 16.48 6.05 -5.02
CA TRP A 129 15.85 4.78 -4.62
C TRP A 129 16.69 3.54 -4.92
N PRO A 130 17.36 3.41 -6.08
CA PRO A 130 18.23 2.26 -6.33
C PRO A 130 19.34 2.10 -5.30
N LYS A 131 19.96 3.23 -4.91
CA LYS A 131 21.01 3.22 -3.87
C LYS A 131 20.46 2.93 -2.48
N PHE A 132 19.26 3.38 -2.18
CA PHE A 132 18.57 3.06 -0.93
C PHE A 132 18.30 1.56 -0.82
N PHE A 133 17.77 0.91 -1.86
CA PHE A 133 17.56 -0.54 -1.90
C PHE A 133 18.88 -1.32 -1.75
N GLU A 134 19.92 -0.90 -2.45
CA GLU A 134 21.27 -1.50 -2.32
C GLU A 134 21.79 -1.43 -0.88
N LEU A 135 21.69 -0.27 -0.23
CA LEU A 135 22.20 -0.06 1.13
C LEU A 135 21.39 -0.80 2.20
N THR A 136 20.10 -0.95 2.00
CA THR A 136 19.21 -1.65 2.94
C THR A 136 19.16 -3.16 2.67
N GLY A 137 19.63 -3.62 1.50
CA GLY A 137 19.50 -5.01 1.08
C GLY A 137 18.05 -5.45 0.82
N ILE A 138 17.15 -4.50 0.61
CA ILE A 138 15.76 -4.78 0.27
C ILE A 138 15.67 -5.07 -1.23
N ASP A 139 15.07 -6.19 -1.60
CA ASP A 139 14.86 -6.56 -2.99
C ASP A 139 13.84 -5.63 -3.66
N PHE A 140 14.08 -5.33 -4.93
CA PHE A 140 13.15 -4.55 -5.74
C PHE A 140 12.12 -5.50 -6.37
N GLU A 141 10.85 -5.30 -6.03
CA GLU A 141 9.74 -6.12 -6.49
C GLU A 141 8.77 -5.31 -7.38
N LYS A 142 7.88 -6.00 -8.10
CA LYS A 142 6.89 -5.35 -8.98
C LYS A 142 5.96 -4.37 -8.22
N GLU A 143 5.69 -4.64 -6.96
CA GLU A 143 4.88 -3.82 -6.07
C GLU A 143 5.47 -2.44 -5.79
N HIS A 144 6.77 -2.26 -6.03
CA HIS A 144 7.44 -0.96 -5.94
C HIS A 144 7.19 -0.06 -7.16
N ILE A 145 6.70 -0.64 -8.25
CA ILE A 145 6.37 0.11 -9.46
C ILE A 145 5.07 0.85 -9.21
N ASP A 146 5.20 2.15 -9.05
CA ASP A 146 4.07 3.03 -8.80
C ASP A 146 3.40 3.38 -10.13
N ASP A 147 2.21 2.83 -10.41
CA ASP A 147 1.42 3.24 -11.57
C ASP A 147 0.75 4.59 -11.31
N TYR A 148 1.56 5.65 -11.33
CA TYR A 148 1.13 7.03 -11.16
C TYR A 148 0.00 7.43 -12.12
N LYS A 149 -0.11 6.81 -13.29
CA LYS A 149 -1.18 7.12 -14.24
C LYS A 149 -2.54 6.75 -13.67
N HIS A 150 -2.64 5.58 -13.02
CA HIS A 150 -3.89 5.15 -12.40
C HIS A 150 -4.24 5.93 -11.15
N ALA A 151 -3.29 6.10 -10.25
CA ALA A 151 -3.46 6.90 -9.03
C ALA A 151 -3.80 8.36 -9.37
N GLY A 152 -3.10 8.96 -10.34
CA GLY A 152 -3.34 10.32 -10.80
C GLY A 152 -4.71 10.52 -11.46
N LEU A 153 -5.19 9.54 -12.22
CA LEU A 153 -6.53 9.59 -12.82
C LEU A 153 -7.63 9.47 -11.77
N THR A 154 -7.45 8.62 -10.79
CA THR A 154 -8.43 8.43 -9.69
C THR A 154 -8.49 9.67 -8.81
N TYR A 155 -7.34 10.28 -8.49
CA TYR A 155 -7.29 11.52 -7.72
C TYR A 155 -7.95 12.70 -8.46
N LYS A 156 -7.69 12.85 -9.74
CA LYS A 156 -8.34 13.89 -10.57
C LYS A 156 -9.85 13.71 -10.64
N ARG A 157 -10.33 12.47 -10.77
CA ARG A 157 -11.79 12.19 -10.77
C ARG A 157 -12.44 12.53 -9.44
N SER A 158 -11.83 12.15 -8.32
CA SER A 158 -12.37 12.48 -7.00
C SER A 158 -12.33 13.99 -6.68
N ALA A 159 -11.37 14.73 -7.21
CA ALA A 159 -11.34 16.18 -7.08
C ALA A 159 -12.41 16.88 -7.94
N GLN A 160 -12.76 16.33 -9.11
CA GLN A 160 -13.81 16.86 -9.97
C GLN A 160 -15.24 16.64 -9.45
N ILE A 161 -15.47 15.65 -8.61
CA ILE A 161 -16.78 15.38 -7.98
C ILE A 161 -17.09 16.37 -6.85
N ARG A 162 -16.12 17.16 -6.40
CA ARG A 162 -16.27 18.16 -5.33
C ARG A 162 -16.47 19.60 -5.82
N GLN A 163 -16.59 19.80 -7.11
CA GLN A 163 -17.03 21.06 -7.72
C GLN A 163 -18.47 20.93 -8.23
#